data_07e124a4e0bbd72d2efe09702938d3ce
#
_entry.id   07e124a4e0bbd72d2efe09702938d3ce
#
_cell.length_a   1.000
_cell.length_b   1.000
_cell.length_c   1.000
_cell.angle_alpha   90.00
_cell.angle_beta   90.00
_cell.angle_gamma   90.00
#
_symmetry.space_group_name_H-M   'P 1'
#
loop_
_entity.id
_entity.type
_entity.pdbx_description
1 polymer ?
#
loop_
_entity_poly.entity_id
_entity_poly.type
_entity_poly.pdbx_seq_one_letter_code
_entity_poly.pdbx_strand_id
1 'polypeptide(L)'
;MQRRDLVKLIAAAALAASAAAPALAQGKDKVVLMLNWYTYSEHAPFYYGKDKGFYDAEGIDLEIQEGRGSAVTVQAVAAGSATFGYVDVPTMIKAAAKGAPVKAVGVALQTSAMSVMGFSEKNIKTPKDIVGKTVAMTPGDSMSQIWPLFLKKTGLQETQFKTVSGDAQTKLNAVINGQADLLLGYVMDQNIKLQDAAHKPVTPIRFADYGVNLISSGIVANKDTLSAKADMVKRFMRATTKALEEAEKNPEAAVDATLKAQPKSGQRDTMLIGLKLTTALYHTDETKALRPMRVSMKNVNESLDLLVQYGGMDPATRGKPEDWVTLEYLP
;
A
#
# COMPACT_ATOMS: atom_id res chain seq x y z
N MET A 1 49.77 -49.89 -16.49
CA MET A 1 49.44 -48.50 -16.01
C MET A 1 50.67 -47.99 -15.28
N GLN A 2 51.31 -46.98 -15.82
CA GLN A 2 52.55 -46.43 -15.21
C GLN A 2 52.20 -45.52 -14.04
N ARG A 3 53.00 -45.50 -12.98
CA ARG A 3 52.80 -44.66 -11.77
C ARG A 3 52.50 -43.19 -12.09
N ARG A 4 52.92 -42.69 -13.23
CA ARG A 4 52.71 -41.34 -13.72
C ARG A 4 51.20 -41.06 -14.10
N ASP A 5 50.50 -42.09 -14.57
CA ASP A 5 49.09 -41.94 -14.99
C ASP A 5 48.15 -41.93 -13.79
N LEU A 6 48.51 -42.64 -12.71
CA LEU A 6 47.78 -42.64 -11.46
C LEU A 6 47.85 -41.27 -10.73
N VAL A 7 49.00 -40.61 -10.78
CA VAL A 7 49.21 -39.29 -10.18
C VAL A 7 48.43 -38.22 -10.94
N LYS A 8 48.31 -38.33 -12.25
CA LYS A 8 47.52 -37.40 -13.08
C LYS A 8 46.00 -37.57 -12.85
N LEU A 9 45.53 -38.79 -12.63
CA LEU A 9 44.13 -39.06 -12.32
C LEU A 9 43.76 -38.54 -10.92
N ILE A 10 44.62 -38.65 -9.94
CA ILE A 10 44.40 -38.14 -8.58
C ILE A 10 44.43 -36.59 -8.56
N ALA A 11 45.32 -35.97 -9.36
CA ALA A 11 45.38 -34.51 -9.47
C ALA A 11 44.13 -33.93 -10.18
N ALA A 12 43.61 -34.63 -11.22
CA ALA A 12 42.37 -34.22 -11.89
C ALA A 12 41.11 -34.38 -11.02
N ALA A 13 41.06 -35.43 -10.19
CA ALA A 13 39.96 -35.62 -9.22
C ALA A 13 39.98 -34.59 -8.07
N ALA A 14 41.18 -34.16 -7.61
CA ALA A 14 41.31 -33.12 -6.60
C ALA A 14 40.95 -31.72 -7.12
N LEU A 15 41.19 -31.41 -8.41
CA LEU A 15 40.74 -30.16 -9.03
C LEU A 15 39.22 -30.15 -9.29
N ALA A 16 38.59 -31.28 -9.56
CA ALA A 16 37.12 -31.36 -9.71
C ALA A 16 36.38 -31.28 -8.40
N ALA A 17 36.97 -31.70 -7.27
CA ALA A 17 36.38 -31.60 -5.95
C ALA A 17 36.44 -30.18 -5.35
N SER A 18 37.32 -29.31 -5.82
CA SER A 18 37.44 -27.92 -5.38
C SER A 18 36.43 -26.95 -6.06
N ALA A 19 35.73 -27.41 -7.13
CA ALA A 19 34.71 -26.61 -7.81
C ALA A 19 33.31 -26.72 -7.19
N ALA A 20 33.12 -27.64 -6.25
CA ALA A 20 31.91 -27.73 -5.42
C ALA A 20 32.17 -27.06 -4.05
N ALA A 21 32.56 -25.78 -4.06
CA ALA A 21 32.37 -24.98 -2.85
C ALA A 21 30.87 -25.04 -2.50
N PRO A 22 30.49 -25.50 -1.29
CA PRO A 22 29.08 -25.35 -0.87
C PRO A 22 28.80 -23.87 -1.06
N ALA A 23 27.77 -23.53 -1.87
CA ALA A 23 27.17 -22.23 -1.81
C ALA A 23 26.83 -22.06 -0.34
N LEU A 24 27.65 -21.30 0.40
CA LEU A 24 27.33 -20.91 1.76
C LEU A 24 25.89 -20.44 1.68
N ALA A 25 25.00 -21.12 2.37
CA ALA A 25 23.60 -20.72 2.43
C ALA A 25 23.62 -19.30 2.97
N GLN A 26 23.60 -18.34 2.06
CA GLN A 26 23.58 -16.94 2.40
C GLN A 26 22.31 -16.77 3.19
N GLY A 27 22.41 -16.42 4.47
CA GLY A 27 21.25 -16.29 5.35
C GLY A 27 20.23 -15.38 4.67
N LYS A 28 18.93 -15.67 4.86
CA LYS A 28 17.89 -14.85 4.25
C LYS A 28 18.04 -13.38 4.66
N ASP A 29 17.80 -12.48 3.71
CA ASP A 29 17.72 -11.05 4.03
C ASP A 29 16.51 -10.80 4.93
N LYS A 30 16.75 -10.20 6.10
CA LYS A 30 15.67 -9.75 6.97
C LYS A 30 15.06 -8.49 6.40
N VAL A 31 13.77 -8.55 6.09
CA VAL A 31 13.00 -7.47 5.47
C VAL A 31 11.78 -7.16 6.34
N VAL A 32 11.66 -5.91 6.74
CA VAL A 32 10.47 -5.39 7.43
C VAL A 32 9.62 -4.64 6.41
N LEU A 33 8.39 -5.12 6.19
CA LEU A 33 7.34 -4.40 5.48
C LEU A 33 6.38 -3.78 6.51
N MET A 34 6.38 -2.46 6.64
CA MET A 34 5.40 -1.75 7.46
C MET A 34 4.20 -1.35 6.61
N LEU A 35 3.02 -1.74 7.04
CA LEU A 35 1.75 -1.43 6.39
C LEU A 35 1.35 0.04 6.64
N ASN A 36 0.44 0.55 5.81
CA ASN A 36 -0.13 1.90 5.99
C ASN A 36 -1.11 2.00 7.16
N TRP A 37 -1.68 0.86 7.59
CA TRP A 37 -2.75 0.78 8.58
C TRP A 37 -2.71 -0.54 9.35
N TYR A 38 -3.67 -0.77 10.26
CA TYR A 38 -3.91 -2.11 10.81
C TYR A 38 -4.21 -3.10 9.68
N THR A 39 -4.07 -4.39 9.95
CA THR A 39 -4.33 -5.43 8.95
C THR A 39 -5.81 -5.49 8.58
N TYR A 40 -6.10 -5.39 7.29
CA TYR A 40 -7.41 -5.59 6.69
C TYR A 40 -7.23 -6.19 5.27
N SER A 41 -8.31 -6.32 4.53
CA SER A 41 -8.35 -7.00 3.23
C SER A 41 -7.31 -6.55 2.20
N GLU A 42 -6.97 -5.26 2.14
CA GLU A 42 -5.96 -4.71 1.21
C GLU A 42 -4.58 -5.36 1.40
N HIS A 43 -4.29 -5.81 2.63
CA HIS A 43 -2.98 -6.38 2.97
C HIS A 43 -2.89 -7.89 2.78
N ALA A 44 -4.01 -8.54 2.43
CA ALA A 44 -4.08 -10.00 2.29
C ALA A 44 -3.02 -10.59 1.34
N PRO A 45 -2.66 -9.97 0.21
CA PRO A 45 -1.62 -10.50 -0.67
C PRO A 45 -0.26 -10.70 0.01
N PHE A 46 0.14 -9.81 0.94
CA PHE A 46 1.43 -9.94 1.63
C PHE A 46 1.46 -11.13 2.56
N TYR A 47 0.39 -11.37 3.31
CA TYR A 47 0.25 -12.54 4.19
C TYR A 47 0.15 -13.83 3.38
N TYR A 48 -0.58 -13.79 2.26
CA TYR A 48 -0.68 -14.91 1.33
C TYR A 48 0.68 -15.28 0.72
N GLY A 49 1.42 -14.30 0.21
CA GLY A 49 2.76 -14.51 -0.33
C GLY A 49 3.73 -15.07 0.71
N LYS A 50 3.62 -14.63 1.96
CA LYS A 50 4.40 -15.18 3.08
C LYS A 50 3.99 -16.63 3.39
N ASP A 51 2.70 -16.94 3.52
CA ASP A 51 2.19 -18.30 3.80
C ASP A 51 2.55 -19.28 2.67
N LYS A 52 2.56 -18.82 1.41
CA LYS A 52 2.97 -19.61 0.24
C LYS A 52 4.48 -19.70 0.02
N GLY A 53 5.29 -19.06 0.86
CA GLY A 53 6.73 -19.09 0.77
C GLY A 53 7.32 -18.34 -0.43
N PHE A 54 6.59 -17.38 -1.03
CA PHE A 54 7.10 -16.62 -2.19
C PHE A 54 8.31 -15.76 -1.81
N TYR A 55 8.30 -15.15 -0.63
CA TYR A 55 9.45 -14.40 -0.11
C TYR A 55 10.61 -15.32 0.27
N ASP A 56 10.29 -16.48 0.87
CA ASP A 56 11.29 -17.49 1.22
C ASP A 56 12.06 -18.00 0.01
N ALA A 57 11.36 -18.23 -1.10
CA ALA A 57 11.95 -18.66 -2.37
C ALA A 57 12.89 -17.62 -2.98
N GLU A 58 12.72 -16.35 -2.63
CA GLU A 58 13.58 -15.24 -3.02
C GLU A 58 14.67 -14.92 -1.97
N GLY A 59 14.88 -15.81 -0.99
CA GLY A 59 15.87 -15.63 0.07
C GLY A 59 15.55 -14.47 1.02
N ILE A 60 14.28 -14.19 1.25
CA ILE A 60 13.80 -13.10 2.10
C ILE A 60 13.07 -13.68 3.32
N ASP A 61 13.48 -13.25 4.52
CA ASP A 61 12.76 -13.45 5.77
C ASP A 61 11.89 -12.20 6.01
N LEU A 62 10.61 -12.29 5.64
CA LEU A 62 9.69 -11.16 5.69
C LEU A 62 9.00 -11.04 7.06
N GLU A 63 9.17 -9.90 7.70
CA GLU A 63 8.35 -9.45 8.82
C GLU A 63 7.32 -8.43 8.31
N ILE A 64 6.04 -8.60 8.64
CA ILE A 64 4.96 -7.67 8.31
C ILE A 64 4.53 -6.98 9.60
N GLN A 65 4.64 -5.65 9.63
CA GLN A 65 4.26 -4.81 10.76
C GLN A 65 3.06 -3.94 10.41
N GLU A 66 2.10 -3.83 11.32
CA GLU A 66 0.99 -2.90 11.17
C GLU A 66 1.45 -1.45 11.30
N GLY A 67 0.82 -0.55 10.53
CA GLY A 67 1.04 0.88 10.59
C GLY A 67 -0.09 1.62 11.30
N ARG A 68 0.10 2.93 11.43
CA ARG A 68 -0.90 3.85 12.04
C ARG A 68 -1.18 5.06 11.14
N GLY A 69 -0.96 4.90 9.85
CA GLY A 69 -1.14 5.94 8.84
C GLY A 69 0.06 6.04 7.90
N SER A 70 -0.20 6.32 6.61
CA SER A 70 0.85 6.38 5.59
C SER A 70 1.98 7.36 5.91
N ALA A 71 1.68 8.50 6.54
CA ALA A 71 2.72 9.47 6.92
C ALA A 71 3.69 8.88 7.95
N VAL A 72 3.20 8.12 8.92
CA VAL A 72 4.03 7.44 9.94
C VAL A 72 4.89 6.35 9.30
N THR A 73 4.30 5.55 8.40
CA THR A 73 5.03 4.51 7.67
C THR A 73 6.11 5.08 6.76
N VAL A 74 5.83 6.20 6.05
CA VAL A 74 6.84 6.91 5.26
C VAL A 74 8.02 7.38 6.13
N GLN A 75 7.74 7.91 7.33
CA GLN A 75 8.79 8.32 8.28
C GLN A 75 9.64 7.12 8.74
N ALA A 76 9.00 5.97 9.03
CA ALA A 76 9.71 4.75 9.41
C ALA A 76 10.66 4.26 8.29
N VAL A 77 10.22 4.29 7.04
CA VAL A 77 11.07 3.95 5.88
C VAL A 77 12.18 4.98 5.69
N ALA A 78 11.88 6.27 5.79
CA ALA A 78 12.87 7.34 5.69
C ALA A 78 13.97 7.23 6.76
N ALA A 79 13.60 6.82 7.98
CA ALA A 79 14.52 6.61 9.10
C ALA A 79 15.23 5.24 9.08
N GLY A 80 14.87 4.33 8.15
CA GLY A 80 15.45 2.99 8.06
C GLY A 80 14.96 2.00 9.12
N SER A 81 13.92 2.31 9.90
CA SER A 81 13.30 1.39 10.86
C SER A 81 12.37 0.38 10.19
N ALA A 82 11.92 0.62 8.98
CA ALA A 82 11.29 -0.33 8.07
C ALA A 82 12.07 -0.39 6.76
N THR A 83 12.22 -1.59 6.18
CA THR A 83 12.91 -1.77 4.89
C THR A 83 12.04 -1.24 3.75
N PHE A 84 10.76 -1.59 3.79
CA PHE A 84 9.73 -1.15 2.86
C PHE A 84 8.52 -0.64 3.62
N GLY A 85 7.78 0.26 3.00
CA GLY A 85 6.46 0.67 3.43
C GLY A 85 5.43 0.38 2.36
N TYR A 86 4.26 -0.11 2.76
CA TYR A 86 3.08 -0.08 1.91
C TYR A 86 2.26 1.15 2.30
N VAL A 87 2.21 2.15 1.44
CA VAL A 87 1.66 3.48 1.77
C VAL A 87 0.87 4.07 0.61
N ASP A 88 0.01 5.04 0.91
CA ASP A 88 -0.54 5.94 -0.09
C ASP A 88 0.58 6.77 -0.74
N VAL A 89 0.78 6.59 -2.04
CA VAL A 89 1.89 7.19 -2.80
C VAL A 89 1.80 8.71 -2.85
N PRO A 90 0.63 9.36 -3.02
CA PRO A 90 0.50 10.81 -2.89
C PRO A 90 0.99 11.36 -1.53
N THR A 91 0.70 10.66 -0.43
CA THR A 91 1.23 11.01 0.90
C THR A 91 2.75 10.91 0.94
N MET A 92 3.33 9.86 0.33
CA MET A 92 4.79 9.71 0.19
C MET A 92 5.38 10.85 -0.65
N ILE A 93 4.77 11.20 -1.79
CA ILE A 93 5.23 12.30 -2.66
C ILE A 93 5.28 13.62 -1.88
N LYS A 94 4.23 13.93 -1.10
CA LYS A 94 4.21 15.14 -0.24
C LYS A 94 5.33 15.15 0.80
N ALA A 95 5.67 13.99 1.38
CA ALA A 95 6.80 13.88 2.32
C ALA A 95 8.15 13.99 1.61
N ALA A 96 8.30 13.35 0.46
CA ALA A 96 9.53 13.39 -0.34
C ALA A 96 9.79 14.78 -0.92
N ALA A 97 8.76 15.54 -1.32
CA ALA A 97 8.85 16.92 -1.72
C ALA A 97 9.36 17.86 -0.58
N LYS A 98 9.22 17.43 0.67
CA LYS A 98 9.76 18.08 1.87
C LYS A 98 11.12 17.53 2.31
N GLY A 99 11.75 16.69 1.48
CA GLY A 99 13.10 16.16 1.73
C GLY A 99 13.18 14.75 2.31
N ALA A 100 12.07 14.01 2.50
CA ALA A 100 12.15 12.62 2.93
C ALA A 100 12.84 11.76 1.84
N PRO A 101 13.90 10.98 2.17
CA PRO A 101 14.70 10.24 1.19
C PRO A 101 14.00 8.94 0.75
N VAL A 102 12.77 9.03 0.25
CA VAL A 102 11.95 7.88 -0.13
C VAL A 102 11.50 7.95 -1.59
N LYS A 103 11.21 6.79 -2.18
CA LYS A 103 10.70 6.66 -3.54
C LYS A 103 9.80 5.44 -3.66
N ALA A 104 8.73 5.53 -4.44
CA ALA A 104 7.89 4.37 -4.74
C ALA A 104 8.55 3.46 -5.78
N VAL A 105 8.48 2.15 -5.56
CA VAL A 105 9.04 1.10 -6.42
C VAL A 105 7.96 0.26 -7.11
N GLY A 106 6.71 0.65 -6.96
CA GLY A 106 5.54 0.07 -7.61
C GLY A 106 4.26 0.58 -6.94
N VAL A 107 3.18 0.65 -7.71
CA VAL A 107 1.88 1.16 -7.25
C VAL A 107 0.82 0.08 -7.44
N ALA A 108 0.29 -0.44 -6.34
CA ALA A 108 -0.71 -1.51 -6.37
C ALA A 108 -2.10 -0.97 -6.73
N LEU A 109 -2.55 0.08 -6.04
CA LEU A 109 -3.84 0.71 -6.31
C LEU A 109 -3.66 1.88 -7.26
N GLN A 110 -4.11 1.73 -8.49
CA GLN A 110 -3.91 2.70 -9.56
C GLN A 110 -4.96 3.80 -9.63
N THR A 111 -6.01 3.67 -8.80
CA THR A 111 -7.07 4.66 -8.62
C THR A 111 -7.38 4.84 -7.15
N SER A 112 -7.98 6.00 -6.81
CA SER A 112 -8.24 6.35 -5.42
C SER A 112 -9.41 5.53 -4.83
N ALA A 113 -9.17 4.92 -3.68
CA ALA A 113 -10.20 4.27 -2.85
C ALA A 113 -10.78 5.20 -1.78
N MET A 114 -10.33 6.45 -1.74
CA MET A 114 -10.69 7.43 -0.71
C MET A 114 -12.13 7.87 -0.81
N SER A 115 -12.79 7.99 0.33
CA SER A 115 -14.15 8.50 0.44
C SER A 115 -14.41 9.15 1.80
N VAL A 116 -15.43 9.99 1.83
CA VAL A 116 -16.13 10.37 3.07
C VAL A 116 -17.47 9.64 3.08
N MET A 117 -17.84 9.04 4.20
CA MET A 117 -18.99 8.13 4.24
C MET A 117 -19.75 8.24 5.55
N GLY A 118 -21.04 7.92 5.49
CA GLY A 118 -21.92 7.86 6.65
C GLY A 118 -23.15 6.99 6.36
N PHE A 119 -24.02 6.85 7.34
CA PHE A 119 -25.23 6.05 7.17
C PHE A 119 -26.16 6.64 6.11
N SER A 120 -26.70 5.78 5.25
CA SER A 120 -27.55 6.19 4.11
C SER A 120 -28.82 6.92 4.57
N GLU A 121 -29.33 6.61 5.75
CA GLU A 121 -30.49 7.29 6.37
C GLU A 121 -30.28 8.79 6.61
N LYS A 122 -29.03 9.25 6.69
CA LYS A 122 -28.66 10.67 6.82
C LYS A 122 -28.78 11.45 5.52
N ASN A 123 -28.98 10.75 4.40
CA ASN A 123 -29.17 11.33 3.06
C ASN A 123 -28.05 12.29 2.62
N ILE A 124 -26.79 12.02 3.03
CA ILE A 124 -25.60 12.77 2.65
C ILE A 124 -24.99 12.06 1.43
N LYS A 125 -25.10 12.64 0.24
CA LYS A 125 -24.77 11.98 -1.04
C LYS A 125 -23.78 12.76 -1.89
N THR A 126 -23.58 14.03 -1.62
CA THR A 126 -22.71 14.93 -2.38
C THR A 126 -21.80 15.71 -1.45
N PRO A 127 -20.67 16.27 -1.97
CA PRO A 127 -19.81 17.12 -1.15
C PRO A 127 -20.53 18.29 -0.48
N LYS A 128 -21.53 18.87 -1.12
CA LYS A 128 -22.31 19.98 -0.56
C LYS A 128 -23.10 19.60 0.69
N ASP A 129 -23.50 18.34 0.80
CA ASP A 129 -24.27 17.84 1.96
C ASP A 129 -23.40 17.69 3.23
N ILE A 130 -22.07 17.82 3.11
CA ILE A 130 -21.11 17.79 4.22
C ILE A 130 -21.16 19.10 5.04
N VAL A 131 -21.64 20.18 4.43
CA VAL A 131 -21.76 21.49 5.12
C VAL A 131 -22.63 21.36 6.38
N GLY A 132 -22.11 21.85 7.50
CA GLY A 132 -22.78 21.79 8.81
C GLY A 132 -22.71 20.44 9.52
N LYS A 133 -22.05 19.43 8.92
CA LYS A 133 -21.91 18.09 9.52
C LYS A 133 -20.65 17.96 10.37
N THR A 134 -20.57 16.85 11.07
CA THR A 134 -19.37 16.46 11.83
C THR A 134 -18.68 15.28 11.12
N VAL A 135 -17.39 15.44 10.80
CA VAL A 135 -16.57 14.45 10.08
C VAL A 135 -15.52 13.88 11.03
N ALA A 136 -15.50 12.56 11.20
CA ALA A 136 -14.47 11.87 11.97
C ALA A 136 -13.27 11.51 11.09
N MET A 137 -12.06 11.78 11.59
CA MET A 137 -10.80 11.54 10.84
C MET A 137 -9.67 11.11 11.78
N THR A 138 -8.62 10.51 11.21
CA THR A 138 -7.41 10.15 11.93
C THR A 138 -6.26 11.04 11.47
N PRO A 139 -5.66 11.87 12.35
CA PRO A 139 -4.49 12.67 11.99
C PRO A 139 -3.32 11.79 11.53
N GLY A 140 -2.67 12.16 10.42
CA GLY A 140 -1.51 11.45 9.89
C GLY A 140 -1.83 10.23 9.02
N ASP A 141 -3.10 9.85 8.87
CA ASP A 141 -3.49 8.87 7.85
C ASP A 141 -3.49 9.50 6.43
N SER A 142 -3.57 8.67 5.39
CA SER A 142 -3.62 9.15 4.01
C SER A 142 -4.84 10.04 3.74
N MET A 143 -5.97 9.72 4.38
CA MET A 143 -7.21 10.47 4.20
C MET A 143 -7.05 11.91 4.67
N SER A 144 -6.49 12.13 5.88
CA SER A 144 -6.24 13.46 6.43
C SER A 144 -5.23 14.28 5.60
N GLN A 145 -4.28 13.60 4.92
CA GLN A 145 -3.32 14.25 4.04
C GLN A 145 -3.92 14.73 2.71
N ILE A 146 -4.94 14.05 2.21
CA ILE A 146 -5.58 14.32 0.91
C ILE A 146 -6.91 15.08 1.06
N TRP A 147 -7.52 15.07 2.24
CA TRP A 147 -8.77 15.77 2.53
C TRP A 147 -8.77 17.26 2.13
N PRO A 148 -7.74 18.07 2.45
CA PRO A 148 -7.69 19.47 2.00
C PRO A 148 -7.74 19.63 0.48
N LEU A 149 -7.15 18.68 -0.27
CA LEU A 149 -7.21 18.66 -1.74
C LEU A 149 -8.65 18.44 -2.21
N PHE A 150 -9.37 17.47 -1.63
CA PHE A 150 -10.77 17.20 -1.94
C PHE A 150 -11.65 18.42 -1.65
N LEU A 151 -11.49 19.06 -0.49
CA LEU A 151 -12.23 20.27 -0.11
C LEU A 151 -12.02 21.37 -1.14
N LYS A 152 -10.76 21.69 -1.46
CA LYS A 152 -10.43 22.72 -2.44
C LYS A 152 -10.99 22.42 -3.82
N LYS A 153 -10.91 21.15 -4.26
CA LYS A 153 -11.44 20.69 -5.57
C LYS A 153 -12.95 20.81 -5.66
N THR A 154 -13.67 20.56 -4.55
CA THR A 154 -15.14 20.60 -4.49
C THR A 154 -15.69 21.96 -4.05
N GLY A 155 -14.80 22.95 -3.77
CA GLY A 155 -15.19 24.29 -3.34
C GLY A 155 -15.64 24.37 -1.87
N LEU A 156 -15.30 23.36 -1.07
CA LEU A 156 -15.58 23.33 0.37
C LEU A 156 -14.43 23.96 1.17
N GLN A 157 -14.75 24.46 2.37
CA GLN A 157 -13.79 24.99 3.32
C GLN A 157 -13.89 24.24 4.66
N GLU A 158 -12.77 24.08 5.35
CA GLU A 158 -12.71 23.39 6.64
C GLU A 158 -13.60 24.01 7.71
N THR A 159 -13.88 25.30 7.62
CA THR A 159 -14.77 26.03 8.53
C THR A 159 -16.24 25.71 8.36
N GLN A 160 -16.63 24.99 7.30
CA GLN A 160 -18.03 24.67 7.00
C GLN A 160 -18.55 23.40 7.68
N PHE A 161 -17.70 22.66 8.37
CA PHE A 161 -18.06 21.44 9.09
C PHE A 161 -17.22 21.29 10.37
N LYS A 162 -17.66 20.42 11.28
CA LYS A 162 -16.92 20.10 12.49
C LYS A 162 -16.06 18.85 12.27
N THR A 163 -14.97 18.71 13.05
CA THR A 163 -14.13 17.51 13.01
C THR A 163 -14.05 16.85 14.37
N VAL A 164 -14.02 15.50 14.36
CA VAL A 164 -13.67 14.65 15.50
C VAL A 164 -12.43 13.87 15.11
N SER A 165 -11.37 14.00 15.91
CA SER A 165 -10.11 13.31 15.69
C SER A 165 -9.98 12.09 16.58
N GLY A 166 -9.48 10.99 16.04
CA GLY A 166 -9.22 9.76 16.78
C GLY A 166 -8.54 8.70 15.93
N ASP A 167 -8.23 7.58 16.54
CA ASP A 167 -7.75 6.40 15.82
C ASP A 167 -8.89 5.73 15.02
N ALA A 168 -8.57 4.61 14.36
CA ALA A 168 -9.51 3.89 13.53
C ALA A 168 -10.80 3.49 14.25
N GLN A 169 -10.67 2.99 15.48
CA GLN A 169 -11.82 2.55 16.27
C GLN A 169 -12.64 3.73 16.80
N THR A 170 -11.96 4.79 17.25
CA THR A 170 -12.59 6.01 17.74
C THR A 170 -13.46 6.66 16.66
N LYS A 171 -12.94 6.80 15.42
CA LYS A 171 -13.73 7.42 14.33
C LYS A 171 -14.92 6.54 13.90
N LEU A 172 -14.77 5.21 13.91
CA LEU A 172 -15.87 4.29 13.64
C LEU A 172 -16.98 4.43 14.69
N ASN A 173 -16.58 4.37 15.96
CA ASN A 173 -17.52 4.52 17.09
C ASN A 173 -18.19 5.89 17.11
N ALA A 174 -17.49 6.96 16.72
CA ALA A 174 -18.07 8.30 16.66
C ALA A 174 -19.27 8.35 15.70
N VAL A 175 -19.20 7.68 14.56
CA VAL A 175 -20.35 7.61 13.62
C VAL A 175 -21.44 6.67 14.13
N ILE A 176 -21.09 5.50 14.67
CA ILE A 176 -22.05 4.53 15.20
C ILE A 176 -22.87 5.16 16.35
N ASN A 177 -22.21 5.91 17.24
CA ASN A 177 -22.84 6.54 18.40
C ASN A 177 -23.46 7.93 18.10
N GLY A 178 -23.44 8.38 16.83
CA GLY A 178 -24.01 9.66 16.43
C GLY A 178 -23.23 10.90 16.88
N GLN A 179 -21.99 10.74 17.34
CA GLN A 179 -21.07 11.83 17.68
C GLN A 179 -20.46 12.49 16.43
N ALA A 180 -20.41 11.75 15.32
CA ALA A 180 -20.09 12.26 14.00
C ALA A 180 -21.17 11.81 12.99
N ASP A 181 -21.34 12.58 11.92
CA ASP A 181 -22.24 12.22 10.82
C ASP A 181 -21.56 11.37 9.78
N LEU A 182 -20.27 11.59 9.61
CA LEU A 182 -19.44 11.01 8.56
C LEU A 182 -18.05 10.62 9.12
N LEU A 183 -17.38 9.71 8.44
CA LEU A 183 -15.96 9.45 8.64
C LEU A 183 -15.19 9.43 7.30
N LEU A 184 -13.90 9.73 7.37
CA LEU A 184 -12.97 9.55 6.25
C LEU A 184 -12.45 8.12 6.26
N GLY A 185 -12.46 7.45 5.09
CA GLY A 185 -11.99 6.08 4.97
C GLY A 185 -11.92 5.57 3.54
N TYR A 186 -11.38 4.37 3.40
CA TYR A 186 -11.36 3.63 2.13
C TYR A 186 -12.64 2.81 1.97
N VAL A 187 -13.15 2.75 0.74
CA VAL A 187 -14.38 2.02 0.42
C VAL A 187 -14.27 0.51 0.70
N MET A 188 -13.07 -0.06 0.61
CA MET A 188 -12.83 -1.48 0.88
C MET A 188 -12.49 -1.80 2.35
N ASP A 189 -12.49 -0.81 3.25
CA ASP A 189 -12.25 -1.00 4.68
C ASP A 189 -13.37 -0.38 5.52
N GLN A 190 -13.29 0.93 5.83
CA GLN A 190 -14.20 1.57 6.77
C GLN A 190 -15.66 1.54 6.32
N ASN A 191 -15.92 1.58 5.02
CA ASN A 191 -17.29 1.43 4.49
C ASN A 191 -17.90 0.09 4.89
N ILE A 192 -17.14 -1.00 4.71
CA ILE A 192 -17.59 -2.36 5.04
C ILE A 192 -17.72 -2.51 6.55
N LYS A 193 -16.71 -2.07 7.31
CA LYS A 193 -16.70 -2.17 8.78
C LYS A 193 -17.83 -1.38 9.43
N LEU A 194 -18.12 -0.17 8.92
CA LEU A 194 -19.23 0.65 9.44
C LEU A 194 -20.57 -0.02 9.17
N GLN A 195 -20.77 -0.56 7.98
CA GLN A 195 -21.97 -1.27 7.60
C GLN A 195 -22.16 -2.56 8.44
N ASP A 196 -21.08 -3.33 8.61
CA ASP A 196 -21.09 -4.59 9.36
C ASP A 196 -21.38 -4.33 10.86
N ALA A 197 -20.64 -3.40 11.47
CA ALA A 197 -20.77 -3.11 12.90
C ALA A 197 -22.13 -2.50 13.30
N ALA A 198 -22.75 -1.72 12.42
CA ALA A 198 -24.01 -1.07 12.69
C ALA A 198 -25.24 -1.79 12.10
N HIS A 199 -25.03 -2.78 11.23
CA HIS A 199 -26.08 -3.43 10.44
C HIS A 199 -26.96 -2.44 9.67
N LYS A 200 -26.34 -1.37 9.18
CA LYS A 200 -27.02 -0.28 8.45
C LYS A 200 -26.31 -0.01 7.13
N PRO A 201 -27.05 0.34 6.06
CA PRO A 201 -26.43 0.72 4.80
C PRO A 201 -25.63 2.02 4.96
N VAL A 202 -24.49 2.07 4.26
CA VAL A 202 -23.55 3.19 4.25
C VAL A 202 -23.45 3.75 2.83
N THR A 203 -23.43 5.08 2.71
CA THR A 203 -23.25 5.79 1.44
C THR A 203 -21.87 6.45 1.43
N PRO A 204 -20.93 5.99 0.57
CA PRO A 204 -19.67 6.66 0.35
C PRO A 204 -19.79 7.77 -0.69
N ILE A 205 -19.17 8.91 -0.45
CA ILE A 205 -18.87 9.96 -1.41
C ILE A 205 -17.41 9.76 -1.81
N ARG A 206 -17.17 9.13 -2.95
CA ARG A 206 -15.82 8.79 -3.40
C ARG A 206 -15.12 10.03 -3.95
N PHE A 207 -13.87 10.24 -3.58
CA PHE A 207 -13.09 11.39 -4.04
C PHE A 207 -12.87 11.37 -5.56
N ALA A 208 -12.69 10.16 -6.13
CA ALA A 208 -12.51 9.98 -7.57
C ALA A 208 -13.68 10.51 -8.39
N ASP A 209 -14.93 10.35 -7.90
CA ASP A 209 -16.15 10.77 -8.59
C ASP A 209 -16.26 12.31 -8.68
N TYR A 210 -15.46 13.03 -7.90
CA TYR A 210 -15.37 14.50 -7.87
C TYR A 210 -14.04 15.03 -8.38
N GLY A 211 -13.35 14.26 -9.22
CA GLY A 211 -12.13 14.66 -9.89
C GLY A 211 -10.87 14.62 -9.04
N VAL A 212 -10.91 13.87 -7.92
CA VAL A 212 -9.72 13.57 -7.09
C VAL A 212 -9.39 12.08 -7.23
N ASN A 213 -9.06 11.69 -8.47
CA ASN A 213 -8.66 10.33 -8.79
C ASN A 213 -7.13 10.24 -8.85
N LEU A 214 -6.52 10.11 -7.68
CA LEU A 214 -5.08 9.93 -7.51
C LEU A 214 -4.70 8.46 -7.65
N ILE A 215 -3.45 8.16 -8.08
CA ILE A 215 -2.82 6.88 -7.73
C ILE A 215 -2.90 6.71 -6.22
N SER A 216 -2.90 5.47 -5.71
CA SER A 216 -3.08 5.24 -4.29
C SER A 216 -1.96 4.36 -3.72
N SER A 217 -2.28 3.25 -3.05
CA SER A 217 -1.31 2.47 -2.29
C SER A 217 -0.24 1.80 -3.15
N GLY A 218 1.00 1.82 -2.68
CA GLY A 218 2.15 1.21 -3.32
C GLY A 218 3.29 0.89 -2.35
N ILE A 219 4.31 0.22 -2.86
CA ILE A 219 5.53 -0.08 -2.10
C ILE A 219 6.51 1.09 -2.23
N VAL A 220 7.04 1.53 -1.09
CA VAL A 220 8.08 2.57 -1.02
C VAL A 220 9.31 2.04 -0.31
N ALA A 221 10.46 2.58 -0.68
CA ALA A 221 11.75 2.30 -0.06
C ALA A 221 12.55 3.59 0.13
N ASN A 222 13.51 3.54 1.04
CA ASN A 222 14.52 4.60 1.18
C ASN A 222 15.46 4.58 -0.04
N LYS A 223 15.84 5.76 -0.55
CA LYS A 223 16.73 5.89 -1.72
C LYS A 223 18.09 5.23 -1.51
N ASP A 224 18.61 5.23 -0.29
CA ASP A 224 19.85 4.53 0.05
C ASP A 224 19.68 3.01 -0.04
N THR A 225 18.52 2.47 0.37
CA THR A 225 18.19 1.05 0.19
C THR A 225 18.12 0.68 -1.29
N LEU A 226 17.55 1.54 -2.13
CA LEU A 226 17.46 1.31 -3.58
C LEU A 226 18.84 1.23 -4.22
N SER A 227 19.77 2.10 -3.83
CA SER A 227 21.13 2.11 -4.37
C SER A 227 22.01 0.98 -3.80
N ALA A 228 21.98 0.79 -2.47
CA ALA A 228 22.90 -0.14 -1.79
C ALA A 228 22.44 -1.62 -1.86
N LYS A 229 21.12 -1.89 -2.02
CA LYS A 229 20.53 -3.24 -1.95
C LYS A 229 19.61 -3.54 -3.13
N ALA A 230 19.96 -3.06 -4.33
CA ALA A 230 19.12 -3.17 -5.53
C ALA A 230 18.66 -4.61 -5.84
N ASP A 231 19.53 -5.61 -5.63
CA ASP A 231 19.16 -7.02 -5.83
C ASP A 231 18.09 -7.49 -4.83
N MET A 232 18.25 -7.19 -3.55
CA MET A 232 17.25 -7.50 -2.52
C MET A 232 15.91 -6.83 -2.83
N VAL A 233 15.92 -5.57 -3.31
CA VAL A 233 14.70 -4.86 -3.73
C VAL A 233 14.03 -5.59 -4.90
N LYS A 234 14.76 -6.00 -5.92
CA LYS A 234 14.21 -6.77 -7.06
C LYS A 234 13.61 -8.11 -6.61
N ARG A 235 14.28 -8.85 -5.73
CA ARG A 235 13.78 -10.12 -5.19
C ARG A 235 12.48 -9.90 -4.39
N PHE A 236 12.44 -8.89 -3.52
CA PHE A 236 11.25 -8.53 -2.78
C PHE A 236 10.09 -8.15 -3.71
N MET A 237 10.34 -7.33 -4.74
CA MET A 237 9.32 -6.92 -5.70
C MET A 237 8.81 -8.08 -6.57
N ARG A 238 9.66 -9.07 -6.93
CA ARG A 238 9.21 -10.30 -7.61
C ARG A 238 8.24 -11.10 -6.74
N ALA A 239 8.61 -11.34 -5.48
CA ALA A 239 7.75 -12.05 -4.53
C ALA A 239 6.42 -11.30 -4.30
N THR A 240 6.50 -9.98 -4.12
CA THR A 240 5.33 -9.12 -3.87
C THR A 240 4.40 -9.09 -5.09
N THR A 241 4.94 -8.88 -6.29
CA THR A 241 4.11 -8.90 -7.52
C THR A 241 3.42 -10.23 -7.70
N LYS A 242 4.12 -11.35 -7.49
CA LYS A 242 3.53 -12.70 -7.52
C LYS A 242 2.45 -12.87 -6.47
N ALA A 243 2.66 -12.34 -5.27
CA ALA A 243 1.67 -12.42 -4.20
C ALA A 243 0.37 -11.67 -4.55
N LEU A 244 0.47 -10.48 -5.18
CA LEU A 244 -0.71 -9.74 -5.65
C LEU A 244 -1.43 -10.49 -6.77
N GLU A 245 -0.72 -11.00 -7.77
CA GLU A 245 -1.28 -11.78 -8.89
C GLU A 245 -2.03 -13.03 -8.41
N GLU A 246 -1.42 -13.76 -7.48
CA GLU A 246 -2.03 -15.00 -6.98
C GLU A 246 -3.20 -14.73 -6.02
N ALA A 247 -3.16 -13.63 -5.25
CA ALA A 247 -4.28 -13.22 -4.41
C ALA A 247 -5.48 -12.72 -5.24
N GLU A 248 -5.25 -12.09 -6.39
CA GLU A 248 -6.29 -11.71 -7.33
C GLU A 248 -7.02 -12.94 -7.91
N LYS A 249 -6.26 -13.99 -8.25
CA LYS A 249 -6.80 -15.27 -8.76
C LYS A 249 -7.47 -16.12 -7.68
N ASN A 250 -6.98 -16.04 -6.43
CA ASN A 250 -7.38 -16.89 -5.32
C ASN A 250 -7.70 -16.06 -4.06
N PRO A 251 -8.71 -15.15 -4.12
CA PRO A 251 -8.97 -14.21 -3.03
C PRO A 251 -9.38 -14.90 -1.72
N GLU A 252 -10.08 -16.04 -1.78
CA GLU A 252 -10.45 -16.83 -0.61
C GLU A 252 -9.21 -17.33 0.14
N ALA A 253 -8.24 -17.89 -0.57
CA ALA A 253 -7.00 -18.40 0.02
C ALA A 253 -6.14 -17.26 0.60
N ALA A 254 -6.15 -16.08 -0.02
CA ALA A 254 -5.45 -14.91 0.50
C ALA A 254 -6.08 -14.38 1.81
N VAL A 255 -7.41 -14.37 1.90
CA VAL A 255 -8.13 -14.03 3.13
C VAL A 255 -7.85 -15.07 4.22
N ASP A 256 -7.92 -16.36 3.90
CA ASP A 256 -7.68 -17.44 4.87
C ASP A 256 -6.25 -17.39 5.44
N ALA A 257 -5.24 -17.14 4.60
CA ALA A 257 -3.86 -16.95 5.03
C ALA A 257 -3.71 -15.71 5.96
N THR A 258 -4.43 -14.63 5.66
CA THR A 258 -4.43 -13.43 6.50
C THR A 258 -5.05 -13.70 7.85
N LEU A 259 -6.21 -14.34 7.91
CA LEU A 259 -6.89 -14.66 9.16
C LEU A 259 -6.12 -15.67 10.01
N LYS A 260 -5.38 -16.61 9.38
CA LYS A 260 -4.45 -17.51 10.07
C LYS A 260 -3.32 -16.74 10.76
N ALA A 261 -2.75 -15.72 10.10
CA ALA A 261 -1.67 -14.91 10.65
C ALA A 261 -2.17 -13.82 11.63
N GLN A 262 -3.34 -13.24 11.35
CA GLN A 262 -3.95 -12.13 12.06
C GLN A 262 -5.45 -12.42 12.32
N PRO A 263 -5.78 -13.26 13.32
CA PRO A 263 -7.17 -13.71 13.54
C PRO A 263 -8.17 -12.59 13.91
N LYS A 264 -7.64 -11.42 14.31
CA LYS A 264 -8.45 -10.25 14.70
C LYS A 264 -8.62 -9.21 13.57
N SER A 265 -8.13 -9.48 12.36
CA SER A 265 -8.16 -8.50 11.25
C SER A 265 -9.56 -8.27 10.67
N GLY A 266 -10.52 -9.17 10.88
CA GLY A 266 -11.91 -9.02 10.45
C GLY A 266 -12.64 -10.34 10.33
N GLN A 267 -13.88 -10.27 9.87
CA GLN A 267 -14.68 -11.46 9.53
C GLN A 267 -14.32 -11.89 8.10
N ARG A 268 -14.33 -13.22 7.84
CA ARG A 268 -13.92 -13.79 6.56
C ARG A 268 -14.68 -13.19 5.36
N ASP A 269 -15.99 -13.10 5.47
CA ASP A 269 -16.84 -12.62 4.37
C ASP A 269 -16.61 -11.13 4.09
N THR A 270 -16.50 -10.29 5.12
CA THR A 270 -16.22 -8.87 4.97
C THR A 270 -14.82 -8.62 4.41
N MET A 271 -13.82 -9.42 4.81
CA MET A 271 -12.49 -9.36 4.23
C MET A 271 -12.47 -9.79 2.77
N LEU A 272 -13.25 -10.80 2.38
CA LEU A 272 -13.35 -11.25 1.01
C LEU A 272 -14.00 -10.17 0.11
N ILE A 273 -15.06 -9.52 0.57
CA ILE A 273 -15.67 -8.38 -0.13
C ILE A 273 -14.63 -7.26 -0.29
N GLY A 274 -13.93 -6.90 0.78
CA GLY A 274 -12.92 -5.86 0.76
C GLY A 274 -11.74 -6.19 -0.18
N LEU A 275 -11.28 -7.44 -0.21
CA LEU A 275 -10.21 -7.86 -1.12
C LEU A 275 -10.65 -7.79 -2.59
N LYS A 276 -11.87 -8.19 -2.92
CA LYS A 276 -12.40 -8.06 -4.29
C LYS A 276 -12.52 -6.59 -4.73
N LEU A 277 -12.91 -5.69 -3.82
CA LEU A 277 -12.88 -4.25 -4.08
C LEU A 277 -11.46 -3.71 -4.26
N THR A 278 -10.50 -4.24 -3.51
CA THR A 278 -9.09 -3.87 -3.61
C THR A 278 -8.48 -4.29 -4.93
N THR A 279 -8.66 -5.56 -5.33
CA THR A 279 -8.08 -6.10 -6.58
C THR A 279 -8.66 -5.40 -7.81
N ALA A 280 -9.91 -4.96 -7.77
CA ALA A 280 -10.51 -4.14 -8.83
C ALA A 280 -9.79 -2.79 -9.06
N LEU A 281 -8.94 -2.34 -8.13
CA LEU A 281 -8.15 -1.11 -8.24
C LEU A 281 -6.70 -1.37 -8.71
N TYR A 282 -6.31 -2.62 -8.94
CA TYR A 282 -4.95 -2.96 -9.38
C TYR A 282 -4.65 -2.53 -10.81
N HIS A 283 -5.68 -2.36 -11.63
CA HIS A 283 -5.55 -2.06 -13.04
C HIS A 283 -6.44 -0.90 -13.47
N THR A 284 -6.00 -0.21 -14.50
CA THR A 284 -6.79 0.73 -15.29
C THR A 284 -6.91 0.19 -16.73
N ASP A 285 -7.68 0.83 -17.59
CA ASP A 285 -7.74 0.45 -19.01
C ASP A 285 -6.36 0.45 -19.68
N GLU A 286 -5.45 1.33 -19.24
CA GLU A 286 -4.08 1.42 -19.76
C GLU A 286 -3.18 0.29 -19.26
N THR A 287 -3.48 -0.30 -18.10
CA THR A 287 -2.59 -1.27 -17.43
C THR A 287 -3.19 -2.67 -17.28
N LYS A 288 -4.41 -2.91 -17.75
CA LYS A 288 -5.12 -4.20 -17.63
C LYS A 288 -4.38 -5.42 -18.19
N ALA A 289 -3.48 -5.19 -19.16
CA ALA A 289 -2.64 -6.24 -19.75
C ALA A 289 -1.27 -6.37 -19.06
N LEU A 290 -0.97 -5.53 -18.07
CA LEU A 290 0.28 -5.54 -17.33
C LEU A 290 0.10 -6.30 -16.02
N ARG A 291 1.23 -6.73 -15.45
CA ARG A 291 1.26 -7.30 -14.10
C ARG A 291 0.90 -6.23 -13.06
N PRO A 292 0.31 -6.57 -11.91
CA PRO A 292 0.09 -5.65 -10.80
C PRO A 292 1.34 -4.85 -10.43
N MET A 293 1.20 -3.72 -9.80
CA MET A 293 2.25 -2.78 -9.41
C MET A 293 2.80 -1.89 -10.55
N ARG A 294 2.50 -2.17 -11.82
CA ARG A 294 2.92 -1.38 -12.97
C ARG A 294 1.91 -0.28 -13.27
N VAL A 295 2.19 0.92 -12.79
CA VAL A 295 1.34 2.10 -12.98
C VAL A 295 1.67 2.82 -14.29
N SER A 296 0.66 3.43 -14.92
CA SER A 296 0.88 4.39 -16.01
C SER A 296 1.56 5.67 -15.49
N MET A 297 2.67 6.08 -16.11
CA MET A 297 3.35 7.33 -15.76
C MET A 297 2.46 8.56 -16.05
N LYS A 298 1.49 8.44 -16.95
CA LYS A 298 0.46 9.46 -17.16
C LYS A 298 -0.39 9.63 -15.89
N ASN A 299 -0.84 8.55 -15.25
CA ASN A 299 -1.62 8.62 -14.00
C ASN A 299 -0.80 9.21 -12.84
N VAL A 300 0.51 8.90 -12.79
CA VAL A 300 1.43 9.55 -11.85
C VAL A 300 1.51 11.04 -12.12
N ASN A 301 1.65 11.46 -13.38
CA ASN A 301 1.72 12.85 -13.78
C ASN A 301 0.44 13.63 -13.44
N GLU A 302 -0.73 13.05 -13.72
CA GLU A 302 -2.03 13.64 -13.36
C GLU A 302 -2.18 13.79 -11.85
N SER A 303 -1.70 12.82 -11.08
CA SER A 303 -1.66 12.89 -9.61
C SER A 303 -0.76 14.01 -9.12
N LEU A 304 0.42 14.22 -9.73
CA LEU A 304 1.30 15.35 -9.41
C LEU A 304 0.62 16.69 -9.70
N ASP A 305 -0.09 16.82 -10.81
CA ASP A 305 -0.82 18.04 -11.15
C ASP A 305 -1.90 18.37 -10.12
N LEU A 306 -2.65 17.36 -9.67
CA LEU A 306 -3.65 17.53 -8.59
C LEU A 306 -2.99 17.94 -7.27
N LEU A 307 -1.85 17.35 -6.91
CA LEU A 307 -1.12 17.69 -5.69
C LEU A 307 -0.61 19.11 -5.72
N VAL A 308 -0.11 19.61 -6.85
CA VAL A 308 0.33 21.00 -7.02
C VAL A 308 -0.86 21.95 -7.00
N GLN A 309 -1.89 21.66 -7.78
CA GLN A 309 -3.01 22.60 -7.97
C GLN A 309 -3.88 22.71 -6.70
N TYR A 310 -4.12 21.59 -6.02
CA TYR A 310 -5.07 21.51 -4.91
C TYR A 310 -4.48 20.99 -3.60
N GLY A 311 -3.40 20.18 -3.66
CA GLY A 311 -2.83 19.47 -2.50
C GLY A 311 -1.79 20.25 -1.71
N GLY A 312 -1.48 21.49 -2.12
CA GLY A 312 -0.50 22.37 -1.45
C GLY A 312 0.97 21.94 -1.66
N MET A 313 1.25 21.17 -2.69
CA MET A 313 2.62 20.89 -3.13
C MET A 313 3.18 22.11 -3.86
N ASP A 314 4.41 22.52 -3.51
CA ASP A 314 5.09 23.61 -4.19
C ASP A 314 5.35 23.25 -5.66
N PRO A 315 4.92 24.07 -6.64
CA PRO A 315 5.18 23.83 -8.06
C PRO A 315 6.67 23.63 -8.38
N ALA A 316 7.57 24.29 -7.64
CA ALA A 316 9.02 24.16 -7.82
C ALA A 316 9.52 22.74 -7.46
N THR A 317 8.81 22.01 -6.61
CA THR A 317 9.15 20.64 -6.20
C THR A 317 8.44 19.56 -7.00
N ARG A 318 7.59 19.92 -7.96
CA ARG A 318 6.76 18.96 -8.72
C ARG A 318 7.57 17.84 -9.37
N GLY A 319 8.69 18.17 -9.99
CA GLY A 319 9.53 17.21 -10.70
C GLY A 319 8.82 16.46 -11.84
N LYS A 320 9.43 15.36 -12.29
CA LYS A 320 8.87 14.42 -13.26
C LYS A 320 8.29 13.19 -12.54
N PRO A 321 7.37 12.42 -13.13
CA PRO A 321 6.86 11.17 -12.55
C PRO A 321 7.96 10.22 -12.06
N GLU A 322 9.04 10.09 -12.83
CA GLU A 322 10.17 9.21 -12.53
C GLU A 322 11.00 9.64 -11.31
N ASP A 323 10.87 10.87 -10.86
CA ASP A 323 11.54 11.36 -9.63
C ASP A 323 10.89 10.73 -8.38
N TRP A 324 9.60 10.39 -8.46
CA TRP A 324 8.78 9.88 -7.37
C TRP A 324 8.48 8.39 -7.43
N VAL A 325 8.35 7.84 -8.65
CA VAL A 325 8.02 6.43 -8.89
C VAL A 325 9.06 5.83 -9.83
N THR A 326 9.56 4.64 -9.52
CA THR A 326 10.38 3.84 -10.44
C THR A 326 9.80 2.44 -10.59
N LEU A 327 9.84 1.90 -11.80
CA LEU A 327 9.37 0.55 -12.13
C LEU A 327 10.52 -0.41 -12.45
N GLU A 328 11.77 0.03 -12.29
CA GLU A 328 12.99 -0.72 -12.67
C GLU A 328 13.24 -1.97 -11.81
N TYR A 329 12.62 -2.05 -10.63
CA TYR A 329 12.72 -3.18 -9.71
C TYR A 329 11.60 -4.21 -9.90
N LEU A 330 10.61 -3.92 -10.77
CA LEU A 330 9.49 -4.82 -11.05
C LEU A 330 9.87 -5.91 -12.04
N PRO A 331 9.37 -7.15 -11.87
CA PRO A 331 9.58 -8.26 -12.78
C PRO A 331 8.93 -8.07 -14.14
#